data_e8dd9fb07165aa8c19efeb60918c52f6
#
_entry.id   e8dd9fb07165aa8c19efeb60918c52f6
#
_cell.length_a   1.000
_cell.length_b   1.000
_cell.length_c   1.000
_cell.angle_alpha   90.00
_cell.angle_beta   90.00
_cell.angle_gamma   90.00
#
_symmetry.space_group_name_H-M   'P 1'
#
loop_
_entity.id
_entity.type
_entity.pdbx_description
1 polymer ?
#
loop_
_entity_poly.entity_id
_entity_poly.type
_entity_poly.pdbx_seq_one_letter_code
_entity_poly.pdbx_strand_id
1 'polypeptide(L)'
;MLRHRRRLDAFFVYLVISGVSTFASALMFTVLAVYYVSAVGMNPFQLVLVGTVLESVILLFEVPTGVVADTYSRRLSVIIGTVILGAAFVLEGAVPLLAGVLAAEAIRGVGETFLSGATDAWLADEVGEEQVGRAYLRAAQVGRGVGILGVLASVGLASVQLALPVILGGALYLALGVFLALYMPERGFRPAPQAERASWRAMFGTFSAGARVVRASPVLLALLAVNLVGGAASEGFDRLWEAHILLDFSFPSLGALKPVVWFGIINIGTAIVSMAITAAFQRRLDSISQSSRSTARVLLVLNGLIVASVIAFALAGSFALAFAMLALKAVLHSLSGPLYSAWLVQQTGPQTRATVLSIGSQSNALGQTVGGPVVGAIGTFFSLRAALAVAGALLAPTLVLYARTLRHAGLNGDAAVAAEVRSEGALGEAERRA
;
A
#
# COMPACT_ATOMS: atom_id res chain seq x y z
N MET A 1 -6.16 13.69 -42.48
CA MET A 1 -7.54 13.65 -41.92
C MET A 1 -7.64 12.46 -40.95
N LEU A 2 -7.16 12.60 -39.71
CA LEU A 2 -7.36 11.61 -38.65
C LEU A 2 -8.74 11.90 -38.04
N ARG A 3 -9.71 10.97 -38.27
CA ARG A 3 -11.07 10.98 -37.69
C ARG A 3 -10.97 11.35 -36.21
N HIS A 4 -11.76 12.33 -35.78
CA HIS A 4 -12.05 12.64 -34.37
C HIS A 4 -12.59 11.37 -33.73
N ARG A 5 -11.68 10.53 -33.17
CA ARG A 5 -12.12 9.37 -32.38
C ARG A 5 -12.86 9.92 -31.18
N ARG A 6 -14.09 9.49 -30.96
CA ARG A 6 -14.92 9.85 -29.82
C ARG A 6 -14.16 9.38 -28.56
N ARG A 7 -13.54 10.33 -27.85
CA ARG A 7 -12.98 10.07 -26.53
C ARG A 7 -14.16 9.88 -25.57
N LEU A 8 -14.02 8.87 -24.69
CA LEU A 8 -15.06 8.56 -23.70
C LEU A 8 -15.04 9.58 -22.56
N ASP A 9 -16.10 9.54 -21.75
CA ASP A 9 -16.16 10.30 -20.50
C ASP A 9 -15.05 9.86 -19.53
N ALA A 10 -14.40 10.82 -18.88
CA ALA A 10 -13.26 10.56 -18.01
C ALA A 10 -13.63 9.73 -16.78
N PHE A 11 -14.81 9.97 -16.22
CA PHE A 11 -15.32 9.20 -15.09
C PHE A 11 -15.50 7.72 -15.45
N PHE A 12 -16.07 7.44 -16.64
CA PHE A 12 -16.21 6.08 -17.14
C PHE A 12 -14.85 5.41 -17.39
N VAL A 13 -13.89 6.13 -18.02
CA VAL A 13 -12.53 5.62 -18.27
C VAL A 13 -11.85 5.28 -16.94
N TYR A 14 -11.99 6.11 -15.91
CA TYR A 14 -11.46 5.84 -14.59
C TYR A 14 -12.06 4.57 -13.94
N LEU A 15 -13.38 4.37 -14.08
CA LEU A 15 -14.01 3.13 -13.61
C LEU A 15 -13.49 1.89 -14.33
N VAL A 16 -13.21 1.99 -15.65
CA VAL A 16 -12.60 0.89 -16.43
C VAL A 16 -11.18 0.63 -15.95
N ILE A 17 -10.35 1.68 -15.77
CA ILE A 17 -8.99 1.54 -15.21
C ILE A 17 -9.05 0.81 -13.87
N SER A 18 -9.85 1.32 -12.93
CA SER A 18 -9.97 0.76 -11.59
C SER A 18 -10.51 -0.68 -11.61
N GLY A 19 -11.56 -0.94 -12.37
CA GLY A 19 -12.16 -2.26 -12.45
C GLY A 19 -11.23 -3.30 -13.06
N VAL A 20 -10.62 -3.00 -14.21
CA VAL A 20 -9.69 -3.93 -14.88
C VAL A 20 -8.44 -4.15 -14.04
N SER A 21 -7.86 -3.09 -13.47
CA SER A 21 -6.67 -3.22 -12.60
C SER A 21 -6.97 -4.02 -11.35
N THR A 22 -8.12 -3.81 -10.69
CA THR A 22 -8.53 -4.60 -9.52
C THR A 22 -8.72 -6.07 -9.87
N PHE A 23 -9.40 -6.36 -10.99
CA PHE A 23 -9.59 -7.73 -11.46
C PHE A 23 -8.24 -8.40 -11.76
N ALA A 24 -7.40 -7.76 -12.56
CA ALA A 24 -6.10 -8.29 -12.97
C ALA A 24 -5.18 -8.50 -11.74
N SER A 25 -5.14 -7.54 -10.82
CA SER A 25 -4.37 -7.69 -9.56
C SER A 25 -4.89 -8.86 -8.72
N ALA A 26 -6.20 -8.98 -8.50
CA ALA A 26 -6.76 -10.11 -7.77
C ALA A 26 -6.50 -11.44 -8.46
N LEU A 27 -6.55 -11.45 -9.81
CA LEU A 27 -6.23 -12.63 -10.62
C LEU A 27 -4.80 -13.09 -10.41
N MET A 28 -3.83 -12.17 -10.42
CA MET A 28 -2.39 -12.48 -10.32
C MET A 28 -1.95 -12.74 -8.88
N PHE A 29 -2.19 -11.79 -7.99
CA PHE A 29 -1.64 -11.81 -6.64
C PHE A 29 -2.24 -12.89 -5.72
N THR A 30 -3.41 -13.45 -6.05
CA THR A 30 -3.98 -14.57 -5.28
C THR A 30 -3.10 -15.82 -5.29
N VAL A 31 -2.32 -16.03 -6.34
CA VAL A 31 -1.52 -17.26 -6.51
C VAL A 31 -0.06 -16.99 -6.84
N LEU A 32 0.37 -15.73 -6.89
CA LEU A 32 1.72 -15.34 -7.32
C LEU A 32 2.80 -15.98 -6.46
N ALA A 33 2.67 -15.94 -5.14
CA ALA A 33 3.65 -16.58 -4.25
C ALA A 33 3.64 -18.11 -4.37
N VAL A 34 2.47 -18.73 -4.61
CA VAL A 34 2.41 -20.16 -4.91
C VAL A 34 3.15 -20.49 -6.21
N TYR A 35 3.01 -19.63 -7.22
CA TYR A 35 3.75 -19.75 -8.46
C TYR A 35 5.26 -19.63 -8.22
N TYR A 36 5.73 -18.66 -7.45
CA TYR A 36 7.14 -18.49 -7.12
C TYR A 36 7.73 -19.69 -6.38
N VAL A 37 7.02 -20.20 -5.38
CA VAL A 37 7.49 -21.34 -4.58
C VAL A 37 7.43 -22.64 -5.39
N SER A 38 6.29 -22.91 -6.06
CA SER A 38 6.04 -24.23 -6.64
C SER A 38 6.48 -24.38 -8.10
N ALA A 39 6.44 -23.31 -8.90
CA ALA A 39 6.81 -23.37 -10.32
C ALA A 39 8.21 -22.84 -10.59
N VAL A 40 8.64 -21.75 -9.91
CA VAL A 40 9.99 -21.18 -10.06
C VAL A 40 10.98 -21.82 -9.09
N GLY A 41 10.52 -22.35 -7.95
CA GLY A 41 11.36 -23.01 -6.95
C GLY A 41 12.17 -22.03 -6.09
N MET A 42 11.62 -20.86 -5.79
CA MET A 42 12.32 -19.83 -5.00
C MET A 42 12.44 -20.19 -3.53
N ASN A 43 13.63 -19.93 -2.98
CA ASN A 43 13.88 -19.98 -1.55
C ASN A 43 13.42 -18.66 -0.87
N PRO A 44 13.33 -18.60 0.49
CA PRO A 44 12.84 -17.44 1.21
C PRO A 44 13.58 -16.13 0.91
N PHE A 45 14.91 -16.18 0.75
CA PHE A 45 15.69 -14.99 0.37
C PHE A 45 15.31 -14.47 -1.02
N GLN A 46 15.13 -15.38 -1.98
CA GLN A 46 14.74 -15.03 -3.35
C GLN A 46 13.33 -14.43 -3.41
N LEU A 47 12.37 -14.96 -2.62
CA LEU A 47 11.03 -14.38 -2.51
C LEU A 47 11.06 -12.92 -2.04
N VAL A 48 11.87 -12.63 -1.02
CA VAL A 48 12.00 -11.26 -0.52
C VAL A 48 12.80 -10.38 -1.49
N LEU A 49 13.81 -10.94 -2.17
CA LEU A 49 14.59 -10.22 -3.17
C LEU A 49 13.72 -9.68 -4.33
N VAL A 50 12.67 -10.39 -4.69
CA VAL A 50 11.66 -9.95 -5.68
C VAL A 50 11.10 -8.58 -5.31
N GLY A 51 10.63 -8.41 -4.06
CA GLY A 51 10.12 -7.13 -3.59
C GLY A 51 11.22 -6.07 -3.41
N THR A 52 12.39 -6.47 -2.93
CA THR A 52 13.53 -5.57 -2.79
C THR A 52 13.93 -4.94 -4.13
N VAL A 53 13.93 -5.72 -5.21
CA VAL A 53 14.21 -5.21 -6.58
C VAL A 53 13.12 -4.24 -7.01
N LEU A 54 11.84 -4.59 -6.81
CA LEU A 54 10.72 -3.73 -7.12
C LEU A 54 10.83 -2.37 -6.42
N GLU A 55 10.95 -2.38 -5.08
CA GLU A 55 11.00 -1.15 -4.29
C GLU A 55 12.23 -0.30 -4.59
N SER A 56 13.38 -0.94 -4.86
CA SER A 56 14.61 -0.23 -5.25
C SER A 56 14.43 0.50 -6.59
N VAL A 57 13.77 -0.13 -7.55
CA VAL A 57 13.48 0.49 -8.85
C VAL A 57 12.47 1.62 -8.70
N ILE A 58 11.43 1.44 -7.89
CA ILE A 58 10.46 2.49 -7.59
C ILE A 58 11.18 3.72 -6.99
N LEU A 59 12.02 3.52 -5.97
CA LEU A 59 12.80 4.60 -5.36
C LEU A 59 13.66 5.38 -6.37
N LEU A 60 14.24 4.69 -7.35
CA LEU A 60 15.11 5.31 -8.34
C LEU A 60 14.33 6.07 -9.43
N PHE A 61 13.18 5.55 -9.85
CA PHE A 61 12.45 6.06 -11.01
C PHE A 61 11.24 6.93 -10.68
N GLU A 62 10.75 6.96 -9.43
CA GLU A 62 9.59 7.77 -8.99
C GLU A 62 9.69 9.22 -9.48
N VAL A 63 10.86 9.82 -9.33
CA VAL A 63 11.10 11.21 -9.67
C VAL A 63 11.18 11.45 -11.17
N PRO A 64 12.01 10.74 -11.95
CA PRO A 64 12.07 10.92 -13.40
C PRO A 64 10.72 10.76 -14.08
N THR A 65 9.93 9.78 -13.66
CA THR A 65 8.62 9.49 -14.26
C THR A 65 7.55 10.51 -13.86
N GLY A 66 7.59 11.01 -12.61
CA GLY A 66 6.75 12.11 -12.17
C GLY A 66 6.95 13.38 -12.99
N VAL A 67 8.21 13.71 -13.32
CA VAL A 67 8.53 14.83 -14.24
C VAL A 67 7.88 14.62 -15.62
N VAL A 68 7.89 13.41 -16.14
CA VAL A 68 7.24 13.11 -17.44
C VAL A 68 5.74 13.37 -17.35
N ALA A 69 5.07 12.90 -16.29
CA ALA A 69 3.63 13.08 -16.10
C ALA A 69 3.23 14.57 -16.02
N ASP A 70 3.98 15.37 -15.26
CA ASP A 70 3.65 16.78 -15.01
C ASP A 70 4.08 17.72 -16.16
N THR A 71 5.08 17.31 -16.97
CA THR A 71 5.63 18.18 -18.03
C THR A 71 5.05 17.88 -19.40
N TYR A 72 4.83 16.61 -19.72
CA TYR A 72 4.45 16.21 -21.08
C TYR A 72 2.98 15.82 -21.20
N SER A 73 2.52 14.83 -20.41
CA SER A 73 1.15 14.34 -20.49
C SER A 73 0.89 13.30 -19.40
N ARG A 74 -0.12 13.53 -18.56
CA ARG A 74 -0.57 12.55 -17.57
C ARG A 74 -1.17 11.31 -18.24
N ARG A 75 -1.95 11.52 -19.29
CA ARG A 75 -2.50 10.43 -20.11
C ARG A 75 -1.40 9.53 -20.68
N LEU A 76 -0.34 10.12 -21.25
CA LEU A 76 0.76 9.36 -21.82
C LEU A 76 1.48 8.55 -20.75
N SER A 77 1.72 9.14 -19.58
CA SER A 77 2.30 8.46 -18.42
C SER A 77 1.48 7.24 -18.02
N VAL A 78 0.17 7.40 -17.85
CA VAL A 78 -0.74 6.30 -17.48
C VAL A 78 -0.74 5.18 -18.54
N ILE A 79 -0.74 5.52 -19.83
CA ILE A 79 -0.69 4.53 -20.93
C ILE A 79 0.63 3.76 -20.89
N ILE A 80 1.76 4.46 -20.79
CA ILE A 80 3.10 3.84 -20.73
C ILE A 80 3.20 2.91 -19.52
N GLY A 81 2.84 3.39 -18.32
CA GLY A 81 2.86 2.59 -17.10
C GLY A 81 2.01 1.33 -17.23
N THR A 82 0.77 1.46 -17.73
CA THR A 82 -0.14 0.33 -17.92
C THR A 82 0.43 -0.73 -18.88
N VAL A 83 1.03 -0.30 -20.00
CA VAL A 83 1.64 -1.23 -20.97
C VAL A 83 2.89 -1.90 -20.39
N ILE A 84 3.73 -1.16 -19.69
CA ILE A 84 4.91 -1.70 -19.01
C ILE A 84 4.52 -2.75 -17.98
N LEU A 85 3.51 -2.48 -17.14
CA LEU A 85 2.98 -3.47 -16.19
C LEU A 85 2.49 -4.73 -16.89
N GLY A 86 1.73 -4.57 -17.96
CA GLY A 86 1.24 -5.72 -18.73
C GLY A 86 2.38 -6.56 -19.29
N ALA A 87 3.40 -5.93 -19.88
CA ALA A 87 4.56 -6.61 -20.42
C ALA A 87 5.37 -7.33 -19.32
N ALA A 88 5.55 -6.68 -18.17
CA ALA A 88 6.25 -7.24 -17.02
C ALA A 88 5.57 -8.53 -16.53
N PHE A 89 4.26 -8.51 -16.28
CA PHE A 89 3.53 -9.70 -15.81
C PHE A 89 3.47 -10.82 -16.86
N VAL A 90 3.37 -10.49 -18.15
CA VAL A 90 3.47 -11.52 -19.21
C VAL A 90 4.86 -12.16 -19.20
N LEU A 91 5.94 -11.37 -19.08
CA LEU A 91 7.31 -11.89 -18.97
C LEU A 91 7.45 -12.78 -17.73
N GLU A 92 6.95 -12.35 -16.60
CA GLU A 92 7.00 -13.05 -15.32
C GLU A 92 6.34 -14.42 -15.37
N GLY A 93 5.13 -14.50 -15.93
CA GLY A 93 4.44 -15.77 -16.10
C GLY A 93 5.00 -16.68 -17.19
N ALA A 94 5.60 -16.10 -18.25
CA ALA A 94 6.15 -16.84 -19.38
C ALA A 94 7.55 -17.40 -19.12
N VAL A 95 8.34 -16.78 -18.21
CA VAL A 95 9.73 -17.17 -17.93
C VAL A 95 9.87 -17.58 -16.46
N PRO A 96 9.54 -18.84 -16.10
CA PRO A 96 9.55 -19.35 -14.73
C PRO A 96 10.97 -19.58 -14.20
N LEU A 97 11.80 -18.54 -14.22
CA LEU A 97 13.18 -18.53 -13.73
C LEU A 97 13.40 -17.33 -12.84
N LEU A 98 14.20 -17.46 -11.79
CA LEU A 98 14.52 -16.34 -10.88
C LEU A 98 14.95 -15.08 -11.66
N ALA A 99 15.84 -15.20 -12.62
CA ALA A 99 16.31 -14.07 -13.43
C ALA A 99 15.18 -13.42 -14.24
N GLY A 100 14.24 -14.23 -14.76
CA GLY A 100 13.06 -13.75 -15.48
C GLY A 100 12.12 -12.96 -14.57
N VAL A 101 11.85 -13.46 -13.37
CA VAL A 101 11.03 -12.78 -12.38
C VAL A 101 11.69 -11.49 -11.90
N LEU A 102 12.99 -11.50 -11.57
CA LEU A 102 13.69 -10.27 -11.15
C LEU A 102 13.72 -9.21 -12.25
N ALA A 103 13.90 -9.61 -13.52
CA ALA A 103 13.81 -8.70 -14.66
C ALA A 103 12.39 -8.13 -14.82
N ALA A 104 11.35 -8.98 -14.69
CA ALA A 104 9.97 -8.57 -14.75
C ALA A 104 9.63 -7.58 -13.63
N GLU A 105 10.07 -7.82 -12.39
CA GLU A 105 9.87 -6.94 -11.26
C GLU A 105 10.57 -5.59 -11.42
N ALA A 106 11.79 -5.58 -11.98
CA ALA A 106 12.46 -4.33 -12.31
C ALA A 106 11.67 -3.53 -13.37
N ILE A 107 11.17 -4.20 -14.42
CA ILE A 107 10.31 -3.57 -15.43
C ILE A 107 8.99 -3.08 -14.79
N ARG A 108 8.38 -3.89 -13.91
CA ARG A 108 7.17 -3.53 -13.18
C ARG A 108 7.37 -2.28 -12.33
N GLY A 109 8.49 -2.19 -11.61
CA GLY A 109 8.82 -1.02 -10.81
C GLY A 109 8.82 0.28 -11.63
N VAL A 110 9.39 0.25 -12.83
CA VAL A 110 9.31 1.41 -13.75
C VAL A 110 7.85 1.70 -14.14
N GLY A 111 7.06 0.68 -14.46
CA GLY A 111 5.63 0.84 -14.81
C GLY A 111 4.81 1.46 -13.67
N GLU A 112 5.01 1.00 -12.43
CA GLU A 112 4.35 1.54 -11.24
C GLU A 112 4.65 3.04 -11.04
N THR A 113 5.90 3.46 -11.24
CA THR A 113 6.27 4.87 -11.08
C THR A 113 5.64 5.77 -12.15
N PHE A 114 5.35 5.28 -13.35
CA PHE A 114 4.59 6.01 -14.38
C PHE A 114 3.11 6.18 -14.01
N LEU A 115 2.55 5.27 -13.23
CA LEU A 115 1.15 5.34 -12.76
C LEU A 115 0.99 6.15 -11.48
N SER A 116 2.04 6.13 -10.63
CA SER A 116 2.03 6.78 -9.32
C SER A 116 1.72 8.28 -9.46
N GLY A 117 0.63 8.70 -8.81
CA GLY A 117 0.13 10.08 -8.85
C GLY A 117 -0.43 10.53 -10.20
N ALA A 118 0.03 10.01 -11.34
CA ALA A 118 -0.41 10.44 -12.67
C ALA A 118 -1.89 10.12 -12.94
N THR A 119 -2.37 8.97 -12.48
CA THR A 119 -3.77 8.54 -12.64
C THR A 119 -4.71 9.44 -11.84
N ASP A 120 -4.38 9.75 -10.60
CA ASP A 120 -5.20 10.59 -9.71
C ASP A 120 -5.19 12.04 -10.18
N ALA A 121 -4.03 12.54 -10.58
CA ALA A 121 -3.89 13.88 -11.12
C ALA A 121 -4.64 14.04 -12.47
N TRP A 122 -4.59 13.04 -13.35
CA TRP A 122 -5.37 13.03 -14.59
C TRP A 122 -6.88 13.06 -14.29
N LEU A 123 -7.33 12.23 -13.32
CA LEU A 123 -8.74 12.22 -12.96
C LEU A 123 -9.19 13.60 -12.45
N ALA A 124 -8.42 14.21 -11.54
CA ALA A 124 -8.75 15.53 -11.00
C ALA A 124 -8.83 16.61 -12.09
N ASP A 125 -7.89 16.59 -13.06
CA ASP A 125 -7.90 17.53 -14.17
C ASP A 125 -9.13 17.38 -15.07
N GLU A 126 -9.60 16.15 -15.30
CA GLU A 126 -10.66 15.87 -16.25
C GLU A 126 -12.08 16.01 -15.65
N VAL A 127 -12.28 15.64 -14.38
CA VAL A 127 -13.62 15.66 -13.74
C VAL A 127 -13.81 16.82 -12.76
N GLY A 128 -12.72 17.48 -12.34
CA GLY A 128 -12.72 18.51 -11.30
C GLY A 128 -12.74 17.94 -9.88
N GLU A 129 -12.15 18.67 -8.94
CA GLU A 129 -11.95 18.24 -7.54
C GLU A 129 -13.24 17.79 -6.84
N GLU A 130 -14.38 18.43 -7.14
CA GLU A 130 -15.68 18.11 -6.54
C GLU A 130 -16.18 16.70 -6.90
N GLN A 131 -15.80 16.17 -8.06
CA GLN A 131 -16.27 14.87 -8.54
C GLN A 131 -15.29 13.73 -8.27
N VAL A 132 -14.03 14.02 -7.96
CA VAL A 132 -12.99 13.00 -7.67
C VAL A 132 -13.43 12.06 -6.56
N GLY A 133 -13.95 12.60 -5.45
CA GLY A 133 -14.42 11.78 -4.32
C GLY A 133 -15.53 10.80 -4.72
N ARG A 134 -16.44 11.24 -5.61
CA ARG A 134 -17.50 10.37 -6.14
C ARG A 134 -16.94 9.26 -7.02
N ALA A 135 -15.92 9.58 -7.84
CA ALA A 135 -15.26 8.61 -8.70
C ALA A 135 -14.57 7.53 -7.87
N TYR A 136 -13.82 7.91 -6.82
CA TYR A 136 -13.18 6.97 -5.90
C TYR A 136 -14.19 6.05 -5.18
N LEU A 137 -15.29 6.61 -4.69
CA LEU A 137 -16.33 5.81 -4.03
C LEU A 137 -16.96 4.77 -4.99
N ARG A 138 -17.25 5.17 -6.23
CA ARG A 138 -17.79 4.27 -7.25
C ARG A 138 -16.78 3.19 -7.66
N ALA A 139 -15.54 3.59 -7.88
CA ALA A 139 -14.45 2.66 -8.18
C ALA A 139 -14.27 1.63 -7.07
N ALA A 140 -14.28 2.06 -5.80
CA ALA A 140 -14.20 1.15 -4.65
C ALA A 140 -15.40 0.18 -4.57
N GLN A 141 -16.61 0.64 -4.91
CA GLN A 141 -17.80 -0.24 -4.95
C GLN A 141 -17.68 -1.31 -6.05
N VAL A 142 -17.30 -0.90 -7.28
CA VAL A 142 -17.09 -1.82 -8.40
C VAL A 142 -15.94 -2.77 -8.09
N GLY A 143 -14.83 -2.25 -7.56
CA GLY A 143 -13.64 -3.02 -7.24
C GLY A 143 -13.89 -4.17 -6.27
N ARG A 144 -14.78 -4.01 -5.28
CA ARG A 144 -15.12 -5.09 -4.33
C ARG A 144 -15.69 -6.33 -5.04
N GLY A 145 -16.68 -6.13 -5.91
CA GLY A 145 -17.28 -7.23 -6.64
C GLY A 145 -16.33 -7.85 -7.66
N VAL A 146 -15.65 -7.00 -8.42
CA VAL A 146 -14.70 -7.41 -9.45
C VAL A 146 -13.49 -8.12 -8.85
N GLY A 147 -13.01 -7.68 -7.68
CA GLY A 147 -11.91 -8.34 -6.96
C GLY A 147 -12.25 -9.79 -6.57
N ILE A 148 -13.46 -10.03 -6.04
CA ILE A 148 -13.91 -11.40 -5.72
C ILE A 148 -13.94 -12.27 -6.99
N LEU A 149 -14.45 -11.74 -8.11
CA LEU A 149 -14.43 -12.46 -9.37
C LEU A 149 -13.02 -12.78 -9.86
N GLY A 150 -12.07 -11.83 -9.64
CA GLY A 150 -10.65 -12.02 -9.93
C GLY A 150 -10.04 -13.17 -9.13
N VAL A 151 -10.32 -13.25 -7.82
CA VAL A 151 -9.85 -14.34 -6.95
C VAL A 151 -10.42 -15.69 -7.41
N LEU A 152 -11.72 -15.76 -7.70
CA LEU A 152 -12.35 -16.99 -8.18
C LEU A 152 -11.76 -17.45 -9.52
N ALA A 153 -11.57 -16.52 -10.47
CA ALA A 153 -10.93 -16.78 -11.75
C ALA A 153 -9.48 -17.25 -11.55
N SER A 154 -8.73 -16.62 -10.63
CA SER A 154 -7.37 -17.00 -10.28
C SER A 154 -7.27 -18.45 -9.85
N VAL A 155 -8.09 -18.86 -8.89
CA VAL A 155 -8.12 -20.23 -8.37
C VAL A 155 -8.49 -21.23 -9.47
N GLY A 156 -9.50 -20.91 -10.30
CA GLY A 156 -9.89 -21.76 -11.43
C GLY A 156 -8.75 -21.98 -12.44
N LEU A 157 -8.12 -20.89 -12.89
CA LEU A 157 -7.01 -20.93 -13.85
C LEU A 157 -5.76 -21.57 -13.26
N ALA A 158 -5.39 -21.26 -12.03
CA ALA A 158 -4.24 -21.85 -11.34
C ALA A 158 -4.42 -23.35 -11.07
N SER A 159 -5.66 -23.82 -10.98
CA SER A 159 -5.96 -25.25 -10.90
C SER A 159 -5.61 -26.00 -12.19
N VAL A 160 -5.53 -25.30 -13.33
CA VAL A 160 -5.03 -25.83 -14.59
C VAL A 160 -3.51 -25.67 -14.66
N GLN A 161 -3.02 -24.40 -14.58
CA GLN A 161 -1.60 -24.07 -14.61
C GLN A 161 -1.35 -22.80 -13.80
N LEU A 162 -0.37 -22.81 -12.89
CA LEU A 162 -0.05 -21.68 -11.99
C LEU A 162 0.35 -20.40 -12.71
N ALA A 163 0.97 -20.48 -13.88
CA ALA A 163 1.38 -19.31 -14.67
C ALA A 163 0.21 -18.59 -15.36
N LEU A 164 -0.91 -19.27 -15.63
CA LEU A 164 -2.03 -18.72 -16.40
C LEU A 164 -2.62 -17.43 -15.78
N PRO A 165 -2.90 -17.36 -14.47
CA PRO A 165 -3.39 -16.12 -13.87
C PRO A 165 -2.45 -14.93 -14.07
N VAL A 166 -1.13 -15.17 -13.99
CA VAL A 166 -0.10 -14.13 -14.14
C VAL A 166 -0.06 -13.63 -15.58
N ILE A 167 0.02 -14.54 -16.57
CA ILE A 167 0.07 -14.20 -18.00
C ILE A 167 -1.23 -13.47 -18.42
N LEU A 168 -2.40 -14.00 -18.03
CA LEU A 168 -3.68 -13.40 -18.40
C LEU A 168 -3.91 -12.05 -17.71
N GLY A 169 -3.46 -11.88 -16.47
CA GLY A 169 -3.46 -10.60 -15.79
C GLY A 169 -2.61 -9.56 -16.53
N GLY A 170 -1.41 -9.94 -16.96
CA GLY A 170 -0.55 -9.11 -17.81
C GLY A 170 -1.19 -8.77 -19.15
N ALA A 171 -1.82 -9.75 -19.80
CA ALA A 171 -2.55 -9.53 -21.05
C ALA A 171 -3.74 -8.56 -20.88
N LEU A 172 -4.44 -8.59 -19.74
CA LEU A 172 -5.49 -7.63 -19.42
C LEU A 172 -4.94 -6.20 -19.26
N TYR A 173 -3.78 -6.02 -18.64
CA TYR A 173 -3.12 -4.71 -18.58
C TYR A 173 -2.69 -4.23 -19.97
N LEU A 174 -2.18 -5.10 -20.85
CA LEU A 174 -1.88 -4.73 -22.25
C LEU A 174 -3.14 -4.31 -23.00
N ALA A 175 -4.24 -5.05 -22.85
CA ALA A 175 -5.53 -4.71 -23.43
C ALA A 175 -6.08 -3.38 -22.89
N LEU A 176 -5.91 -3.14 -21.58
CA LEU A 176 -6.24 -1.85 -20.94
C LEU A 176 -5.38 -0.73 -21.54
N GLY A 177 -4.08 -0.92 -21.71
CA GLY A 177 -3.19 0.05 -22.34
C GLY A 177 -3.65 0.44 -23.75
N VAL A 178 -4.05 -0.53 -24.57
CA VAL A 178 -4.66 -0.28 -25.90
C VAL A 178 -5.97 0.50 -25.78
N PHE A 179 -6.85 0.11 -24.85
CA PHE A 179 -8.10 0.84 -24.59
C PHE A 179 -7.82 2.30 -24.21
N LEU A 180 -6.89 2.57 -23.32
CA LEU A 180 -6.50 3.91 -22.89
C LEU A 180 -5.91 4.73 -24.04
N ALA A 181 -5.04 4.12 -24.86
CA ALA A 181 -4.48 4.78 -26.04
C ALA A 181 -5.57 5.25 -27.04
N LEU A 182 -6.67 4.50 -27.12
CA LEU A 182 -7.76 4.79 -28.04
C LEU A 182 -8.80 5.79 -27.48
N TYR A 183 -9.14 5.68 -26.19
CA TYR A 183 -10.34 6.30 -25.63
C TYR A 183 -10.10 7.27 -24.46
N MET A 184 -8.93 7.25 -23.80
CA MET A 184 -8.63 8.10 -22.67
C MET A 184 -8.58 9.58 -23.09
N PRO A 185 -9.42 10.48 -22.51
CA PRO A 185 -9.35 11.92 -22.78
C PRO A 185 -8.16 12.56 -22.08
N GLU A 186 -7.76 13.75 -22.56
CA GLU A 186 -6.85 14.66 -21.90
C GLU A 186 -7.19 16.09 -22.33
N ARG A 187 -8.18 16.68 -21.65
CA ARG A 187 -8.70 18.01 -21.97
C ARG A 187 -8.34 19.03 -20.90
N GLY A 188 -8.23 18.58 -19.65
CA GLY A 188 -7.95 19.41 -18.48
C GLY A 188 -6.48 19.62 -18.22
N PHE A 189 -5.59 18.84 -18.85
CA PHE A 189 -4.15 18.90 -18.60
C PHE A 189 -3.55 20.27 -18.91
N ARG A 190 -2.86 20.84 -17.92
CA ARG A 190 -2.06 22.07 -18.05
C ARG A 190 -0.65 21.76 -17.61
N PRO A 191 0.34 21.79 -18.53
CA PRO A 191 1.73 21.58 -18.16
C PRO A 191 2.19 22.56 -17.07
N ALA A 192 2.93 22.08 -16.10
CA ALA A 192 3.52 22.95 -15.09
C ALA A 192 4.35 24.07 -15.74
N PRO A 193 4.27 25.33 -15.23
CA PRO A 193 5.09 26.44 -15.72
C PRO A 193 6.59 26.08 -15.74
N GLN A 194 7.34 26.62 -16.71
CA GLN A 194 8.78 26.31 -16.84
C GLN A 194 9.60 26.55 -15.55
N ALA A 195 9.19 27.53 -14.74
CA ALA A 195 9.80 27.84 -13.46
C ALA A 195 9.50 26.80 -12.35
N GLU A 196 8.38 26.07 -12.49
CA GLU A 196 7.92 25.04 -11.54
C GLU A 196 8.19 23.64 -12.05
N ARG A 197 8.69 23.51 -13.28
CA ARG A 197 9.05 22.19 -13.83
C ARG A 197 10.05 21.55 -12.88
N ALA A 198 9.71 20.38 -12.39
CA ALA A 198 10.48 19.62 -11.42
C ALA A 198 11.94 19.50 -11.87
N SER A 199 12.71 20.53 -11.55
CA SER A 199 14.16 20.47 -11.58
C SER A 199 14.55 19.67 -10.34
N TRP A 200 15.57 18.85 -10.45
CA TRP A 200 16.18 18.20 -9.28
C TRP A 200 16.41 19.20 -8.12
N ARG A 201 16.74 20.45 -8.42
CA ARG A 201 16.91 21.53 -7.42
C ARG A 201 15.59 21.92 -6.73
N ALA A 202 14.51 22.09 -7.48
CA ALA A 202 13.20 22.44 -6.92
C ALA A 202 12.68 21.29 -6.04
N MET A 203 12.86 20.06 -6.49
CA MET A 203 12.51 18.87 -5.75
C MET A 203 13.33 18.70 -4.48
N PHE A 204 14.66 18.86 -4.54
CA PHE A 204 15.49 18.90 -3.34
C PHE A 204 15.12 20.07 -2.41
N GLY A 205 14.69 21.20 -2.95
CA GLY A 205 14.15 22.33 -2.19
C GLY A 205 12.86 21.93 -1.44
N THR A 206 11.90 21.33 -2.13
CA THR A 206 10.63 20.86 -1.54
C THR A 206 10.88 19.76 -0.52
N PHE A 207 11.72 18.78 -0.86
CA PHE A 207 12.11 17.72 0.07
C PHE A 207 12.82 18.27 1.32
N SER A 208 13.75 19.24 1.15
CA SER A 208 14.45 19.87 2.28
C SER A 208 13.52 20.70 3.15
N ALA A 209 12.50 21.34 2.56
CA ALA A 209 11.46 22.06 3.30
C ALA A 209 10.58 21.07 4.10
N GLY A 210 10.14 19.98 3.48
CA GLY A 210 9.42 18.91 4.17
C GLY A 210 10.25 18.27 5.28
N ALA A 211 11.53 17.98 5.03
CA ALA A 211 12.44 17.43 6.03
C ALA A 211 12.66 18.38 7.22
N ARG A 212 12.65 19.71 7.00
CA ARG A 212 12.67 20.70 8.10
C ARG A 212 11.42 20.65 8.95
N VAL A 213 10.25 20.57 8.33
CA VAL A 213 8.96 20.44 9.05
C VAL A 213 8.95 19.17 9.87
N VAL A 214 9.38 18.06 9.29
CA VAL A 214 9.50 16.78 10.00
C VAL A 214 10.46 16.88 11.19
N ARG A 215 11.65 17.42 11.00
CA ARG A 215 12.66 17.57 12.07
C ARG A 215 12.20 18.50 13.19
N ALA A 216 11.33 19.45 12.90
CA ALA A 216 10.77 20.36 13.89
C ALA A 216 9.64 19.71 14.74
N SER A 217 9.09 18.59 14.30
CA SER A 217 7.98 17.90 14.99
C SER A 217 8.40 16.53 15.49
N PRO A 218 8.56 16.31 16.81
CA PRO A 218 8.84 14.99 17.37
C PRO A 218 7.80 13.93 17.00
N VAL A 219 6.54 14.35 16.83
CA VAL A 219 5.45 13.43 16.42
C VAL A 219 5.66 12.99 14.97
N LEU A 220 5.96 13.91 14.05
CA LEU A 220 6.22 13.56 12.65
C LEU A 220 7.46 12.66 12.51
N LEU A 221 8.54 12.95 13.26
CA LEU A 221 9.72 12.09 13.31
C LEU A 221 9.36 10.67 13.78
N ALA A 222 8.56 10.55 14.82
CA ALA A 222 8.12 9.24 15.33
C ALA A 222 7.25 8.51 14.29
N LEU A 223 6.34 9.21 13.60
CA LEU A 223 5.49 8.62 12.56
C LEU A 223 6.31 8.15 11.35
N LEU A 224 7.32 8.90 10.93
CA LEU A 224 8.23 8.46 9.86
C LEU A 224 9.10 7.27 10.28
N ALA A 225 9.56 7.25 11.53
CA ALA A 225 10.26 6.10 12.08
C ALA A 225 9.36 4.86 12.14
N VAL A 226 8.05 5.04 12.45
CA VAL A 226 7.06 3.95 12.37
C VAL A 226 6.94 3.42 10.93
N ASN A 227 6.91 4.31 9.91
CA ASN A 227 6.88 3.89 8.50
C ASN A 227 8.14 3.12 8.12
N LEU A 228 9.33 3.59 8.51
CA LEU A 228 10.59 2.93 8.21
C LEU A 228 10.64 1.52 8.81
N VAL A 229 10.36 1.41 10.11
CA VAL A 229 10.34 0.15 10.84
C VAL A 229 9.23 -0.76 10.33
N GLY A 230 8.05 -0.20 10.07
CA GLY A 230 6.92 -0.90 9.49
C GLY A 230 7.27 -1.51 8.13
N GLY A 231 7.90 -0.73 7.24
CA GLY A 231 8.38 -1.22 5.95
C GLY A 231 9.39 -2.35 6.08
N ALA A 232 10.38 -2.22 6.98
CA ALA A 232 11.38 -3.25 7.20
C ALA A 232 10.78 -4.59 7.66
N ALA A 233 9.72 -4.54 8.44
CA ALA A 233 9.03 -5.72 8.95
C ALA A 233 8.01 -6.28 7.93
N SER A 234 7.27 -5.40 7.25
CA SER A 234 6.18 -5.81 6.35
C SER A 234 6.69 -6.58 5.14
N GLU A 235 7.81 -6.16 4.52
CA GLU A 235 8.34 -6.84 3.33
C GLU A 235 8.63 -8.31 3.58
N GLY A 236 9.31 -8.61 4.69
CA GLY A 236 9.57 -10.01 5.05
C GLY A 236 8.29 -10.80 5.31
N PHE A 237 7.33 -10.22 6.02
CA PHE A 237 6.06 -10.90 6.28
C PHE A 237 5.26 -11.09 4.99
N ASP A 238 5.07 -10.04 4.20
CA ASP A 238 4.20 -10.02 3.04
C ASP A 238 4.70 -10.93 1.90
N ARG A 239 6.02 -11.20 1.84
CA ARG A 239 6.61 -12.14 0.87
C ARG A 239 6.69 -13.59 1.37
N LEU A 240 6.67 -13.81 2.69
CA LEU A 240 6.94 -15.15 3.25
C LEU A 240 5.71 -15.84 3.86
N TRP A 241 4.61 -15.12 4.16
CA TRP A 241 3.46 -15.73 4.83
C TRP A 241 2.78 -16.83 4.00
N GLU A 242 2.67 -16.66 2.67
CA GLU A 242 2.12 -17.67 1.78
C GLU A 242 3.02 -18.89 1.65
N ALA A 243 4.36 -18.66 1.57
CA ALA A 243 5.33 -19.73 1.57
C ALA A 243 5.28 -20.53 2.88
N HIS A 244 5.12 -19.84 4.02
CA HIS A 244 4.96 -20.49 5.33
C HIS A 244 3.70 -21.37 5.39
N ILE A 245 2.57 -20.85 4.91
CA ILE A 245 1.33 -21.64 4.83
C ILE A 245 1.49 -22.84 3.89
N LEU A 246 2.16 -22.66 2.75
CA LEU A 246 2.31 -23.68 1.72
C LEU A 246 3.26 -24.81 2.13
N LEU A 247 4.36 -24.47 2.83
CA LEU A 247 5.45 -25.41 3.09
C LEU A 247 5.42 -26.01 4.50
N ASP A 248 4.91 -25.29 5.49
CA ASP A 248 4.96 -25.70 6.90
C ASP A 248 3.65 -26.33 7.40
N PHE A 249 2.56 -26.28 6.62
CA PHE A 249 1.27 -26.83 7.04
C PHE A 249 0.69 -27.80 6.03
N SER A 250 -0.01 -28.80 6.55
CA SER A 250 -0.91 -29.65 5.75
C SER A 250 -2.28 -29.00 5.64
N PHE A 251 -2.77 -28.80 4.42
CA PHE A 251 -4.10 -28.25 4.20
C PHE A 251 -5.19 -29.27 4.55
N PRO A 252 -6.30 -28.85 5.18
CA PRO A 252 -7.49 -29.66 5.29
C PRO A 252 -8.00 -30.08 3.90
N SER A 253 -8.46 -31.32 3.78
CA SER A 253 -8.97 -31.84 2.52
C SER A 253 -10.24 -31.09 2.09
N LEU A 254 -10.27 -30.65 0.84
CA LEU A 254 -11.42 -30.06 0.17
C LEU A 254 -11.97 -31.01 -0.93
N GLY A 255 -11.91 -32.32 -0.69
CA GLY A 255 -12.29 -33.33 -1.65
C GLY A 255 -11.33 -33.38 -2.85
N ALA A 256 -11.84 -33.20 -4.07
CA ALA A 256 -11.06 -33.24 -5.30
C ALA A 256 -10.36 -31.89 -5.64
N LEU A 257 -10.58 -30.83 -4.84
CA LEU A 257 -10.01 -29.51 -5.11
C LEU A 257 -8.53 -29.44 -4.73
N LYS A 258 -7.75 -28.74 -5.56
CA LYS A 258 -6.31 -28.55 -5.31
C LYS A 258 -6.05 -27.63 -4.11
N PRO A 259 -4.90 -27.76 -3.40
CA PRO A 259 -4.54 -26.92 -2.27
C PRO A 259 -4.54 -25.40 -2.56
N VAL A 260 -4.32 -25.01 -3.82
CA VAL A 260 -4.37 -23.59 -4.24
C VAL A 260 -5.71 -22.91 -3.94
N VAL A 261 -6.81 -23.67 -3.84
CA VAL A 261 -8.14 -23.15 -3.47
C VAL A 261 -8.13 -22.48 -2.09
N TRP A 262 -7.28 -22.96 -1.17
CA TRP A 262 -7.16 -22.37 0.16
C TRP A 262 -6.68 -20.92 0.11
N PHE A 263 -5.80 -20.55 -0.84
CA PHE A 263 -5.38 -19.15 -1.01
C PHE A 263 -6.54 -18.26 -1.45
N GLY A 264 -7.43 -18.76 -2.28
CA GLY A 264 -8.69 -18.07 -2.59
C GLY A 264 -9.59 -17.90 -1.35
N ILE A 265 -9.75 -18.95 -0.55
CA ILE A 265 -10.55 -18.91 0.70
C ILE A 265 -9.94 -17.93 1.70
N ILE A 266 -8.61 -17.95 1.87
CA ILE A 266 -7.89 -17.03 2.76
C ILE A 266 -8.12 -15.58 2.29
N ASN A 267 -7.88 -15.29 1.01
CA ASN A 267 -8.02 -13.93 0.47
C ASN A 267 -9.45 -13.39 0.59
N ILE A 268 -10.45 -14.17 0.14
CA ILE A 268 -11.86 -13.75 0.22
C ILE A 268 -12.32 -13.68 1.68
N GLY A 269 -11.99 -14.68 2.49
CA GLY A 269 -12.40 -14.74 3.89
C GLY A 269 -11.85 -13.58 4.72
N THR A 270 -10.55 -13.31 4.61
CA THR A 270 -9.93 -12.19 5.31
C THR A 270 -10.46 -10.84 4.82
N ALA A 271 -10.71 -10.68 3.51
CA ALA A 271 -11.28 -9.47 2.95
C ALA A 271 -12.71 -9.20 3.48
N ILE A 272 -13.58 -10.23 3.49
CA ILE A 272 -14.96 -10.11 3.99
C ILE A 272 -14.97 -9.76 5.48
N VAL A 273 -14.19 -10.48 6.29
CA VAL A 273 -14.13 -10.26 7.74
C VAL A 273 -13.57 -8.85 8.04
N SER A 274 -12.49 -8.45 7.38
CA SER A 274 -11.90 -7.12 7.55
C SER A 274 -12.88 -6.01 7.16
N MET A 275 -13.59 -6.17 6.05
CA MET A 275 -14.60 -5.21 5.59
C MET A 275 -15.77 -5.09 6.57
N ALA A 276 -16.31 -6.21 7.06
CA ALA A 276 -17.41 -6.24 8.00
C ALA A 276 -17.04 -5.56 9.33
N ILE A 277 -15.86 -5.88 9.86
CA ILE A 277 -15.37 -5.29 11.12
C ILE A 277 -15.07 -3.80 10.94
N THR A 278 -14.41 -3.41 9.85
CA THR A 278 -14.13 -1.99 9.58
C THR A 278 -15.43 -1.19 9.47
N ALA A 279 -16.42 -1.70 8.75
CA ALA A 279 -17.74 -1.05 8.65
C ALA A 279 -18.45 -0.93 10.01
N ALA A 280 -18.39 -1.97 10.85
CA ALA A 280 -18.98 -1.95 12.18
C ALA A 280 -18.31 -0.94 13.11
N PHE A 281 -17.01 -0.72 12.97
CA PHE A 281 -16.23 0.18 13.82
C PHE A 281 -16.04 1.59 13.24
N GLN A 282 -16.47 1.85 12.01
CA GLN A 282 -16.22 3.12 11.32
C GLN A 282 -16.57 4.36 12.15
N ARG A 283 -17.78 4.41 12.74
CA ARG A 283 -18.19 5.56 13.59
C ARG A 283 -17.28 5.76 14.82
N ARG A 284 -16.78 4.69 15.40
CA ARG A 284 -15.84 4.76 16.54
C ARG A 284 -14.45 5.23 16.07
N LEU A 285 -14.00 4.78 14.91
CA LEU A 285 -12.74 5.23 14.31
C LEU A 285 -12.77 6.73 14.02
N ASP A 286 -13.88 7.23 13.47
CA ASP A 286 -14.08 8.67 13.20
C ASP A 286 -14.01 9.50 14.50
N SER A 287 -14.64 9.03 15.57
CA SER A 287 -14.58 9.70 16.87
C SER A 287 -13.19 9.64 17.53
N ILE A 288 -12.48 8.51 17.41
CA ILE A 288 -11.11 8.34 17.91
C ILE A 288 -10.15 9.27 17.19
N SER A 289 -10.29 9.41 15.87
CA SER A 289 -9.42 10.24 15.05
C SER A 289 -9.45 11.73 15.39
N GLN A 290 -10.49 12.22 16.08
CA GLN A 290 -10.60 13.61 16.50
C GLN A 290 -9.60 14.01 17.60
N SER A 291 -9.06 13.05 18.36
CA SER A 291 -8.08 13.29 19.42
C SER A 291 -6.74 12.59 19.15
N SER A 292 -5.68 13.38 19.02
CA SER A 292 -4.31 12.85 18.82
C SER A 292 -3.90 11.85 19.91
N ARG A 293 -4.27 12.12 21.19
CA ARG A 293 -3.99 11.22 22.31
C ARG A 293 -4.76 9.90 22.22
N SER A 294 -6.05 9.97 21.85
CA SER A 294 -6.87 8.76 21.66
C SER A 294 -6.38 7.93 20.50
N THR A 295 -6.04 8.57 19.38
CA THR A 295 -5.47 7.92 18.19
C THR A 295 -4.17 7.20 18.50
N ALA A 296 -3.22 7.88 19.18
CA ALA A 296 -1.95 7.27 19.56
C ALA A 296 -2.12 6.07 20.49
N ARG A 297 -3.06 6.14 21.46
CA ARG A 297 -3.37 5.03 22.37
C ARG A 297 -3.96 3.83 21.62
N VAL A 298 -4.92 4.06 20.72
CA VAL A 298 -5.55 2.99 19.95
C VAL A 298 -4.54 2.36 18.98
N LEU A 299 -3.72 3.18 18.30
CA LEU A 299 -2.65 2.68 17.45
C LEU A 299 -1.62 1.86 18.22
N LEU A 300 -1.25 2.25 19.45
CA LEU A 300 -0.37 1.46 20.31
C LEU A 300 -0.95 0.07 20.58
N VAL A 301 -2.24 -0.01 20.96
CA VAL A 301 -2.91 -1.28 21.24
C VAL A 301 -3.04 -2.13 19.98
N LEU A 302 -3.52 -1.53 18.87
CA LEU A 302 -3.68 -2.25 17.61
C LEU A 302 -2.34 -2.80 17.10
N ASN A 303 -1.26 -2.00 17.14
CA ASN A 303 0.06 -2.46 16.72
C ASN A 303 0.64 -3.51 17.69
N GLY A 304 0.39 -3.41 19.00
CA GLY A 304 0.74 -4.46 19.95
C GLY A 304 0.08 -5.81 19.62
N LEU A 305 -1.20 -5.77 19.28
CA LEU A 305 -1.94 -6.95 18.84
C LEU A 305 -1.46 -7.46 17.47
N ILE A 306 -1.08 -6.56 16.54
CA ILE A 306 -0.47 -6.95 15.25
C ILE A 306 0.86 -7.69 15.50
N VAL A 307 1.75 -7.13 16.32
CA VAL A 307 3.01 -7.81 16.69
C VAL A 307 2.74 -9.21 17.26
N ALA A 308 1.82 -9.30 18.22
CA ALA A 308 1.46 -10.58 18.84
C ALA A 308 0.86 -11.56 17.81
N SER A 309 -0.01 -11.09 16.90
CA SER A 309 -0.62 -11.95 15.88
C SER A 309 0.40 -12.45 14.86
N VAL A 310 1.36 -11.61 14.44
CA VAL A 310 2.43 -12.01 13.52
C VAL A 310 3.34 -13.06 14.15
N ILE A 311 3.75 -12.86 15.41
CA ILE A 311 4.57 -13.84 16.13
C ILE A 311 3.80 -15.15 16.37
N ALA A 312 2.51 -15.06 16.77
CA ALA A 312 1.67 -16.23 16.94
C ALA A 312 1.41 -16.98 15.62
N PHE A 313 1.29 -16.27 14.49
CA PHE A 313 1.25 -16.85 13.16
C PHE A 313 2.52 -17.63 12.82
N ALA A 314 3.69 -17.02 13.04
CA ALA A 314 4.99 -17.65 12.80
C ALA A 314 5.20 -18.93 13.62
N LEU A 315 4.70 -18.94 14.86
CA LEU A 315 4.86 -20.06 15.81
C LEU A 315 3.68 -21.04 15.80
N ALA A 316 2.68 -20.84 14.92
CA ALA A 316 1.50 -21.66 14.87
C ALA A 316 1.84 -23.15 14.66
N GLY A 317 1.26 -24.03 15.49
CA GLY A 317 1.43 -25.47 15.36
C GLY A 317 0.38 -26.15 14.46
N SER A 318 -0.62 -25.40 13.97
CA SER A 318 -1.68 -25.92 13.12
C SER A 318 -2.12 -24.91 12.09
N PHE A 319 -2.61 -25.38 10.94
CA PHE A 319 -3.17 -24.54 9.89
C PHE A 319 -4.32 -23.63 10.41
N ALA A 320 -5.21 -24.17 11.25
CA ALA A 320 -6.33 -23.41 11.79
C ALA A 320 -5.87 -22.20 12.63
N LEU A 321 -4.85 -22.41 13.48
CA LEU A 321 -4.27 -21.31 14.28
C LEU A 321 -3.55 -20.31 13.38
N ALA A 322 -2.77 -20.75 12.40
CA ALA A 322 -2.10 -19.87 11.44
C ALA A 322 -3.13 -19.02 10.69
N PHE A 323 -4.19 -19.62 10.17
CA PHE A 323 -5.25 -18.91 9.49
C PHE A 323 -5.96 -17.89 10.39
N ALA A 324 -6.28 -18.26 11.64
CA ALA A 324 -6.91 -17.35 12.60
C ALA A 324 -6.02 -16.14 12.92
N MET A 325 -4.70 -16.34 13.10
CA MET A 325 -3.77 -15.26 13.38
C MET A 325 -3.54 -14.36 12.16
N LEU A 326 -3.50 -14.92 10.95
CA LEU A 326 -3.43 -14.17 9.71
C LEU A 326 -4.68 -13.30 9.52
N ALA A 327 -5.87 -13.86 9.73
CA ALA A 327 -7.12 -13.13 9.67
C ALA A 327 -7.18 -12.01 10.73
N LEU A 328 -6.72 -12.28 11.95
CA LEU A 328 -6.63 -11.28 13.01
C LEU A 328 -5.68 -10.13 12.60
N LYS A 329 -4.48 -10.45 12.09
CA LYS A 329 -3.54 -9.43 11.57
C LYS A 329 -4.19 -8.57 10.50
N ALA A 330 -4.88 -9.18 9.53
CA ALA A 330 -5.54 -8.46 8.44
C ALA A 330 -6.61 -7.48 8.95
N VAL A 331 -7.45 -7.92 9.89
CA VAL A 331 -8.46 -7.07 10.55
C VAL A 331 -7.82 -5.91 11.31
N LEU A 332 -6.83 -6.19 12.15
CA LEU A 332 -6.15 -5.16 12.94
C LEU A 332 -5.47 -4.13 12.04
N HIS A 333 -4.86 -4.59 10.95
CA HIS A 333 -4.22 -3.71 9.96
C HIS A 333 -5.24 -2.83 9.23
N SER A 334 -6.41 -3.37 8.87
CA SER A 334 -7.50 -2.61 8.23
C SER A 334 -8.08 -1.50 9.13
N LEU A 335 -7.98 -1.65 10.45
CA LEU A 335 -8.38 -0.62 11.42
C LEU A 335 -7.25 0.40 11.68
N SER A 336 -5.99 -0.05 11.74
CA SER A 336 -4.86 0.81 12.08
C SER A 336 -4.47 1.75 10.93
N GLY A 337 -4.53 1.31 9.67
CA GLY A 337 -4.11 2.07 8.51
C GLY A 337 -4.82 3.43 8.36
N PRO A 338 -6.15 3.47 8.31
CA PRO A 338 -6.90 4.74 8.22
C PRO A 338 -6.64 5.67 9.41
N LEU A 339 -6.56 5.15 10.65
CA LEU A 339 -6.23 5.94 11.83
C LEU A 339 -4.85 6.57 11.75
N TYR A 340 -3.86 5.80 11.31
CA TYR A 340 -2.50 6.28 11.10
C TYR A 340 -2.45 7.39 10.06
N SER A 341 -3.08 7.18 8.90
CA SER A 341 -3.12 8.17 7.81
C SER A 341 -3.83 9.45 8.23
N ALA A 342 -4.98 9.35 8.90
CA ALA A 342 -5.70 10.49 9.42
C ALA A 342 -4.85 11.27 10.43
N TRP A 343 -4.15 10.58 11.32
CA TRP A 343 -3.29 11.22 12.31
C TRP A 343 -2.10 11.94 11.67
N LEU A 344 -1.43 11.30 10.70
CA LEU A 344 -0.33 11.91 9.95
C LEU A 344 -0.78 13.21 9.26
N VAL A 345 -1.96 13.18 8.62
CA VAL A 345 -2.56 14.35 7.95
C VAL A 345 -2.85 15.48 8.95
N GLN A 346 -3.37 15.17 10.14
CA GLN A 346 -3.66 16.17 11.18
C GLN A 346 -2.41 16.87 11.73
N GLN A 347 -1.26 16.18 11.71
CA GLN A 347 0.02 16.77 12.16
C GLN A 347 0.68 17.65 11.09
N THR A 348 0.06 17.78 9.91
CA THR A 348 0.65 18.51 8.77
C THR A 348 -0.23 19.66 8.32
N GLY A 349 0.39 20.82 8.06
CA GLY A 349 -0.30 21.94 7.44
C GLY A 349 -0.66 21.65 5.97
N PRO A 350 -1.70 22.33 5.42
CA PRO A 350 -2.15 22.08 4.05
C PRO A 350 -1.05 22.18 2.99
N GLN A 351 -0.13 23.12 3.15
CA GLN A 351 0.97 23.39 2.21
C GLN A 351 2.07 22.33 2.20
N THR A 352 2.27 21.60 3.31
CA THR A 352 3.34 20.62 3.47
C THR A 352 2.84 19.18 3.47
N ARG A 353 1.52 18.99 3.47
CA ARG A 353 0.87 17.67 3.60
C ARG A 353 1.34 16.67 2.54
N ALA A 354 1.28 17.05 1.27
CA ALA A 354 1.72 16.18 0.17
C ALA A 354 3.18 15.74 0.32
N THR A 355 4.06 16.68 0.69
CA THR A 355 5.49 16.42 0.90
C THR A 355 5.72 15.45 2.07
N VAL A 356 5.02 15.63 3.19
CA VAL A 356 5.18 14.75 4.37
C VAL A 356 4.64 13.35 4.07
N LEU A 357 3.54 13.23 3.34
CA LEU A 357 3.01 11.93 2.90
C LEU A 357 3.99 11.23 1.96
N SER A 358 4.58 11.95 1.01
CA SER A 358 5.63 11.42 0.11
C SER A 358 6.86 10.96 0.89
N ILE A 359 7.37 11.76 1.84
CA ILE A 359 8.48 11.35 2.72
C ILE A 359 8.11 10.10 3.52
N GLY A 360 6.85 10.00 3.97
CA GLY A 360 6.34 8.81 4.67
C GLY A 360 6.39 7.54 3.80
N SER A 361 5.93 7.62 2.56
CA SER A 361 5.98 6.52 1.59
C SER A 361 7.42 6.13 1.27
N GLN A 362 8.30 7.10 1.03
CA GLN A 362 9.73 6.85 0.78
C GLN A 362 10.42 6.21 2.00
N SER A 363 10.06 6.63 3.23
CA SER A 363 10.58 5.99 4.45
C SER A 363 10.14 4.53 4.56
N ASN A 364 8.90 4.22 4.18
CA ASN A 364 8.41 2.85 4.16
C ASN A 364 9.14 2.01 3.11
N ALA A 365 9.26 2.49 1.87
CA ALA A 365 9.96 1.82 0.77
C ALA A 365 11.46 1.57 1.11
N LEU A 366 12.12 2.55 1.75
CA LEU A 366 13.48 2.37 2.25
C LEU A 366 13.55 1.27 3.31
N GLY A 367 12.58 1.25 4.22
CA GLY A 367 12.46 0.17 5.21
C GLY A 367 12.34 -1.19 4.56
N GLN A 368 11.47 -1.35 3.58
CA GLN A 368 11.28 -2.58 2.81
C GLN A 368 12.57 -3.03 2.12
N THR A 369 13.24 -2.11 1.42
CA THR A 369 14.49 -2.38 0.69
C THR A 369 15.61 -2.86 1.61
N VAL A 370 15.72 -2.30 2.82
CA VAL A 370 16.82 -2.63 3.75
C VAL A 370 16.46 -3.82 4.64
N GLY A 371 15.25 -3.87 5.17
CA GLY A 371 14.81 -4.88 6.14
C GLY A 371 14.47 -6.22 5.51
N GLY A 372 13.88 -6.19 4.32
CA GLY A 372 13.45 -7.38 3.59
C GLY A 372 14.56 -8.42 3.42
N PRO A 373 15.70 -8.11 2.80
CA PRO A 373 16.78 -9.07 2.60
C PRO A 373 17.29 -9.72 3.88
N VAL A 374 17.30 -9.01 5.00
CA VAL A 374 17.70 -9.57 6.31
C VAL A 374 16.72 -10.66 6.76
N VAL A 375 15.40 -10.38 6.66
CA VAL A 375 14.36 -11.36 7.01
C VAL A 375 14.40 -12.55 6.05
N GLY A 376 14.58 -12.31 4.74
CA GLY A 376 14.71 -13.36 3.74
C GLY A 376 15.92 -14.27 3.98
N ALA A 377 17.06 -13.70 4.35
CA ALA A 377 18.26 -14.45 4.71
C ALA A 377 18.00 -15.36 5.92
N ILE A 378 17.36 -14.85 6.98
CA ILE A 378 16.96 -15.64 8.15
C ILE A 378 16.06 -16.81 7.71
N GLY A 379 15.10 -16.55 6.78
CA GLY A 379 14.24 -17.60 6.25
C GLY A 379 14.98 -18.72 5.52
N THR A 380 16.04 -18.36 4.82
CA THR A 380 16.84 -19.32 4.05
C THR A 380 17.84 -20.10 4.93
N PHE A 381 18.51 -19.40 5.87
CA PHE A 381 19.58 -20.03 6.65
C PHE A 381 19.05 -20.72 7.93
N PHE A 382 17.89 -20.35 8.43
CA PHE A 382 17.31 -20.93 9.65
C PHE A 382 15.95 -21.59 9.38
N SER A 383 14.87 -20.78 9.22
CA SER A 383 13.54 -21.29 8.89
C SER A 383 12.56 -20.14 8.56
N LEU A 384 11.48 -20.45 7.85
CA LEU A 384 10.37 -19.50 7.62
C LEU A 384 9.77 -19.01 8.95
N ARG A 385 9.61 -19.89 9.92
CA ARG A 385 9.11 -19.54 11.28
C ARG A 385 10.01 -18.51 11.96
N ALA A 386 11.34 -18.71 11.90
CA ALA A 386 12.29 -17.76 12.47
C ALA A 386 12.22 -16.39 11.75
N ALA A 387 12.16 -16.39 10.42
CA ALA A 387 12.05 -15.18 9.62
C ALA A 387 10.78 -14.38 9.96
N LEU A 388 9.64 -15.04 10.01
CA LEU A 388 8.35 -14.40 10.33
C LEU A 388 8.28 -13.94 11.79
N ALA A 389 8.86 -14.69 12.73
CA ALA A 389 8.97 -14.26 14.12
C ALA A 389 9.83 -13.01 14.26
N VAL A 390 10.97 -12.95 13.53
CA VAL A 390 11.83 -11.77 13.47
C VAL A 390 11.10 -10.59 12.80
N ALA A 391 10.36 -10.82 11.71
CA ALA A 391 9.52 -9.77 11.11
C ALA A 391 8.51 -9.20 12.12
N GLY A 392 7.85 -10.06 12.92
CA GLY A 392 7.00 -9.61 14.01
C GLY A 392 7.76 -8.82 15.10
N ALA A 393 8.96 -9.28 15.49
CA ALA A 393 9.80 -8.60 16.47
C ALA A 393 10.32 -7.25 15.97
N LEU A 394 10.60 -7.12 14.67
CA LEU A 394 10.98 -5.85 14.02
C LEU A 394 9.88 -4.78 14.10
N LEU A 395 8.63 -5.15 14.29
CA LEU A 395 7.53 -4.19 14.54
C LEU A 395 7.55 -3.67 16.00
N ALA A 396 8.16 -4.38 16.95
CA ALA A 396 8.09 -3.99 18.36
C ALA A 396 8.61 -2.56 18.68
N PRO A 397 9.65 -2.01 18.01
CA PRO A 397 10.07 -0.63 18.19
C PRO A 397 8.97 0.39 17.91
N THR A 398 7.99 0.09 17.03
CA THR A 398 6.85 0.99 16.75
C THR A 398 6.02 1.24 18.01
N LEU A 399 5.92 0.25 18.90
CA LEU A 399 5.20 0.39 20.17
C LEU A 399 5.85 1.44 21.08
N VAL A 400 7.18 1.47 21.12
CA VAL A 400 7.94 2.48 21.87
C VAL A 400 7.72 3.87 21.25
N LEU A 401 7.70 3.95 19.91
CA LEU A 401 7.43 5.21 19.20
C LEU A 401 6.02 5.74 19.51
N TYR A 402 4.99 4.90 19.43
CA TYR A 402 3.62 5.29 19.81
C TYR A 402 3.51 5.66 21.30
N ALA A 403 4.17 4.93 22.19
CA ALA A 403 4.17 5.26 23.62
C ALA A 403 4.86 6.60 23.93
N ARG A 404 5.94 6.95 23.20
CA ARG A 404 6.59 8.26 23.31
C ARG A 404 5.68 9.40 22.82
N THR A 405 5.00 9.22 21.69
CA THR A 405 4.04 10.24 21.18
C THR A 405 2.87 10.45 22.14
N LEU A 406 2.40 9.41 22.82
CA LEU A 406 1.39 9.53 23.89
C LEU A 406 1.84 10.44 25.02
N ARG A 407 3.09 10.37 25.45
CA ARG A 407 3.65 11.23 26.51
C ARG A 407 3.71 12.69 26.05
N HIS A 408 4.16 12.94 24.81
CA HIS A 408 4.21 14.30 24.24
C HIS A 408 2.82 14.91 24.00
N ALA A 409 1.86 14.13 23.53
CA ALA A 409 0.49 14.59 23.35
C ALA A 409 -0.21 14.89 24.69
N GLY A 410 0.14 14.21 25.77
CA GLY A 410 -0.31 14.51 27.14
C GLY A 410 0.18 15.88 27.62
N LEU A 411 1.48 16.14 27.46
CA LEU A 411 2.10 17.40 27.92
C LEU A 411 1.54 18.63 27.16
N ASN A 412 1.28 18.50 25.86
CA ASN A 412 0.71 19.59 25.07
C ASN A 412 -0.78 19.83 25.37
N GLY A 413 -1.57 18.77 25.63
CA GLY A 413 -2.97 18.88 26.04
C GLY A 413 -3.11 19.54 27.40
N ASP A 414 -2.32 19.14 28.37
CA ASP A 414 -2.32 19.70 29.71
C ASP A 414 -1.84 21.19 29.71
N ALA A 415 -0.89 21.53 28.84
CA ALA A 415 -0.44 22.91 28.66
C ALA A 415 -1.49 23.82 28.01
N ALA A 416 -2.25 23.30 27.03
CA ALA A 416 -3.34 24.03 26.37
C ALA A 416 -4.50 24.29 27.35
N VAL A 417 -4.93 23.27 28.10
CA VAL A 417 -5.95 23.43 29.14
C VAL A 417 -5.51 24.39 30.24
N ALA A 418 -4.25 24.33 30.66
CA ALA A 418 -3.70 25.26 31.64
C ALA A 418 -3.63 26.72 31.13
N ALA A 419 -3.41 26.90 29.82
CA ALA A 419 -3.42 28.21 29.19
C ALA A 419 -4.85 28.78 29.07
N GLU A 420 -5.80 27.94 28.74
CA GLU A 420 -7.24 28.30 28.65
C GLU A 420 -7.82 28.68 30.00
N VAL A 421 -7.55 27.90 31.04
CA VAL A 421 -7.94 28.21 32.42
C VAL A 421 -7.29 29.52 32.91
N ARG A 422 -6.04 29.80 32.52
CA ARG A 422 -5.39 31.08 32.87
C ARG A 422 -6.03 32.27 32.15
N SER A 423 -6.40 32.09 30.86
CA SER A 423 -7.05 33.13 30.07
C SER A 423 -8.47 33.46 30.60
N GLU A 424 -9.25 32.45 30.97
CA GLU A 424 -10.57 32.63 31.60
C GLU A 424 -10.47 33.25 32.98
N GLY A 425 -9.48 32.85 33.77
CA GLY A 425 -9.22 33.45 35.08
C GLY A 425 -8.84 34.93 34.96
N ALA A 426 -8.03 35.31 33.97
CA ALA A 426 -7.65 36.70 33.73
C ALA A 426 -8.82 37.58 33.24
N LEU A 427 -9.72 37.01 32.40
CA LEU A 427 -10.94 37.69 31.95
C LEU A 427 -11.92 37.90 33.11
N GLY A 428 -12.13 36.92 33.96
CA GLY A 428 -12.99 37.03 35.15
C GLY A 428 -12.43 37.97 36.22
N GLU A 429 -11.13 38.19 36.33
CA GLU A 429 -10.52 39.23 37.17
C GLU A 429 -10.65 40.63 36.58
N ALA A 430 -10.56 40.77 35.24
CA ALA A 430 -10.76 42.05 34.55
C ALA A 430 -12.20 42.51 34.65
N GLU A 431 -13.17 41.63 34.50
CA GLU A 431 -14.61 41.94 34.71
C GLU A 431 -14.97 42.33 36.16
N ARG A 432 -14.28 41.79 37.15
CA ARG A 432 -14.50 42.18 38.57
C ARG A 432 -13.85 43.49 38.95
N ARG A 433 -12.95 44.04 38.17
CA ARG A 433 -12.26 45.32 38.37
C ARG A 433 -12.88 46.48 37.59
N ALA A 434 -13.77 46.18 36.63
CA ALA A 434 -14.54 47.18 35.86
C ALA A 434 -15.93 47.36 36.51
#